data_5f644a8ce9f3601435d7992bb42a6324
#
_entry.id   5f644a8ce9f3601435d7992bb42a6324
#
_cell.length_a   1.000
_cell.length_b   1.000
_cell.length_c   1.000
_cell.angle_alpha   90.00
_cell.angle_beta   90.00
_cell.angle_gamma   90.00
#
_symmetry.space_group_name_H-M   'P 1'
#
loop_
_entity.id
_entity.type
_entity.pdbx_description
1 polymer ?
#
loop_
_entity_poly.entity_id
_entity_poly.type
_entity_poly.pdbx_seq_one_letter_code
_entity_poly.pdbx_strand_id
1 'polypeptide(L)'
;VLSRRQRQMCIRDRFIGDYFARSSKRSGAWCSALQSQRKKPDVRSPIVINVCNFAKPIKGEVPLLSFDDARTLFHEFGHALHQMLSDVTYSAVSGTSVARDFVELPSQLYEHWLEQPEVLQKFAIHAETGEPMPRDLLKRMLGAANFDMGFQTVEYIASALVDLKFHEGPAPVDIMARQAEILSEINMPSAIGMRHATPQFAHVFAGDGYSSAYYSYMWSEVMDADAFASFESLGGAFDPERAQSLHDCILSKGGSEDAEQLYLAFRGRMPDASALLKNRGLD
;
A
#
# COMPACT_ATOMS: atom_id res chain seq x y z
N VAL A 1 13.08 -10.61 -21.03
CA VAL A 1 13.79 -9.65 -21.89
C VAL A 1 13.05 -8.32 -21.86
N LEU A 2 13.65 -7.31 -21.22
CA LEU A 2 13.09 -5.96 -21.19
C LEU A 2 13.05 -5.38 -22.61
N SER A 3 11.93 -4.77 -23.00
CA SER A 3 11.81 -4.11 -24.30
C SER A 3 12.81 -2.94 -24.44
N ARG A 4 13.10 -2.48 -25.69
CA ARG A 4 13.98 -1.31 -25.92
C ARG A 4 13.48 -0.04 -25.21
N ARG A 5 12.16 0.14 -25.08
CA ARG A 5 11.58 1.28 -24.31
C ARG A 5 11.80 1.14 -22.81
N GLN A 6 11.69 -0.06 -22.26
CA GLN A 6 12.04 -0.34 -20.85
C GLN A 6 13.52 -0.11 -20.58
N ARG A 7 14.41 -0.39 -21.53
CA ARG A 7 15.84 -0.06 -21.40
C ARG A 7 16.13 1.45 -21.45
N GLN A 8 15.34 2.24 -22.14
CA GLN A 8 15.49 3.71 -22.16
C GLN A 8 14.96 4.36 -20.87
N MET A 9 13.90 3.84 -20.25
CA MET A 9 13.50 4.20 -18.89
C MET A 9 14.55 3.80 -17.85
N CYS A 10 15.20 2.65 -18.02
CA CYS A 10 16.31 2.17 -17.17
C CYS A 10 17.61 3.01 -17.24
N ILE A 11 17.71 4.01 -18.11
CA ILE A 11 18.86 4.93 -18.15
C ILE A 11 18.68 6.10 -17.17
N ARG A 12 17.44 6.46 -16.84
CA ARG A 12 17.15 7.52 -15.86
C ARG A 12 16.92 6.95 -14.46
N ASP A 13 16.11 5.91 -14.35
CA ASP A 13 15.72 5.32 -13.10
C ASP A 13 16.03 3.82 -13.12
N ARG A 14 16.42 3.25 -11.98
CA ARG A 14 16.63 1.81 -11.86
C ARG A 14 15.59 1.25 -10.92
N PHE A 15 14.80 0.30 -11.43
CA PHE A 15 13.88 -0.49 -10.63
C PHE A 15 14.40 -1.92 -10.52
N ILE A 16 14.47 -2.43 -9.30
CA ILE A 16 14.94 -3.78 -8.97
C ILE A 16 13.80 -4.52 -8.26
N GLY A 17 13.43 -5.69 -8.75
CA GLY A 17 12.43 -6.55 -8.12
C GLY A 17 13.09 -7.77 -7.48
N ASP A 18 12.86 -7.97 -6.19
CA ASP A 18 13.25 -9.17 -5.44
C ASP A 18 12.00 -9.82 -4.82
N TYR A 19 11.30 -10.63 -5.60
CA TYR A 19 9.94 -11.05 -5.31
C TYR A 19 9.80 -12.35 -4.53
N PHE A 20 10.75 -13.29 -4.63
CA PHE A 20 10.58 -14.62 -4.08
C PHE A 20 11.28 -14.81 -2.73
N ALA A 21 10.65 -15.60 -1.85
CA ALA A 21 11.18 -15.95 -0.54
C ALA A 21 12.49 -16.75 -0.64
N ARG A 22 13.36 -16.58 0.35
CA ARG A 22 14.58 -17.38 0.57
C ARG A 22 14.97 -17.35 2.05
N SER A 23 15.76 -18.30 2.50
CA SER A 23 16.13 -18.47 3.91
C SER A 23 16.84 -17.27 4.53
N SER A 24 17.57 -16.48 3.72
CA SER A 24 18.30 -15.29 4.17
C SER A 24 17.48 -14.01 4.14
N LYS A 25 16.18 -14.07 3.80
CA LYS A 25 15.31 -12.90 3.62
C LYS A 25 14.27 -12.86 4.75
N ARG A 26 14.14 -11.71 5.40
CA ARG A 26 13.06 -11.52 6.38
C ARG A 26 11.70 -11.55 5.70
N SER A 27 10.66 -11.92 6.44
CA SER A 27 9.27 -11.93 5.97
C SER A 27 8.73 -10.51 5.73
N GLY A 28 7.57 -10.44 5.06
CA GLY A 28 6.91 -9.19 4.69
C GLY A 28 7.27 -8.71 3.30
N ALA A 29 6.72 -7.57 2.90
CA ALA A 29 7.04 -6.86 1.67
C ALA A 29 7.45 -5.42 2.01
N TRP A 30 8.26 -4.81 1.18
CA TRP A 30 8.66 -3.42 1.34
C TRP A 30 9.28 -2.84 0.08
N CYS A 31 9.17 -1.53 -0.07
CA CYS A 31 9.89 -0.74 -1.05
C CYS A 31 11.01 0.06 -0.38
N SER A 32 12.15 0.20 -1.03
CA SER A 32 13.26 1.03 -0.55
C SER A 32 13.95 1.77 -1.69
N ALA A 33 14.41 2.99 -1.41
CA ALA A 33 15.33 3.69 -2.29
C ALA A 33 16.77 3.34 -1.90
N LEU A 34 17.51 2.67 -2.80
CA LEU A 34 18.96 2.53 -2.67
C LEU A 34 19.68 3.84 -3.00
N GLN A 35 19.04 4.67 -3.82
CA GLN A 35 19.42 6.04 -4.12
C GLN A 35 18.15 6.87 -4.30
N SER A 36 17.99 7.93 -3.51
CA SER A 36 16.86 8.86 -3.64
C SER A 36 17.10 9.86 -4.76
N GLN A 37 16.02 10.28 -5.42
CA GLN A 37 16.06 11.36 -6.42
C GLN A 37 16.46 12.69 -5.78
N ARG A 38 17.21 13.53 -6.48
CA ARG A 38 17.50 14.91 -6.12
C ARG A 38 17.99 15.73 -7.30
N LYS A 39 17.89 17.07 -7.20
CA LYS A 39 18.45 18.03 -8.15
C LYS A 39 19.72 18.71 -7.63
N LYS A 40 19.91 18.80 -6.30
CA LYS A 40 21.08 19.42 -5.65
C LYS A 40 21.68 18.51 -4.58
N PRO A 41 23.02 18.57 -4.36
CA PRO A 41 24.01 19.42 -5.05
C PRO A 41 24.30 18.96 -6.48
N ASP A 42 24.05 17.72 -6.82
CA ASP A 42 24.17 17.08 -8.15
C ASP A 42 22.86 16.39 -8.50
N VAL A 43 22.51 16.34 -9.77
CA VAL A 43 21.30 15.64 -10.22
C VAL A 43 21.50 14.12 -10.07
N ARG A 44 20.57 13.46 -9.37
CA ARG A 44 20.54 12.01 -9.25
C ARG A 44 19.16 11.44 -9.52
N SER A 45 19.13 10.42 -10.35
CA SER A 45 17.96 9.59 -10.57
C SER A 45 17.81 8.56 -9.46
N PRO A 46 16.58 8.13 -9.10
CA PRO A 46 16.36 7.15 -8.06
C PRO A 46 16.82 5.76 -8.49
N ILE A 47 17.22 4.94 -7.51
CA ILE A 47 17.39 3.50 -7.65
C ILE A 47 16.48 2.86 -6.60
N VAL A 48 15.45 2.18 -7.05
CA VAL A 48 14.36 1.67 -6.21
C VAL A 48 14.35 0.15 -6.23
N ILE A 49 14.14 -0.47 -5.07
CA ILE A 49 13.98 -1.91 -4.94
C ILE A 49 12.65 -2.24 -4.27
N ASN A 50 11.87 -3.12 -4.89
CA ASN A 50 10.73 -3.79 -4.27
C ASN A 50 11.11 -5.20 -3.84
N VAL A 51 10.78 -5.52 -2.62
CA VAL A 51 11.03 -6.83 -2.02
C VAL A 51 9.70 -7.44 -1.58
N CYS A 52 9.42 -8.65 -2.05
CA CYS A 52 8.29 -9.48 -1.62
C CYS A 52 8.78 -10.83 -1.12
N ASN A 53 7.88 -11.67 -0.64
CA ASN A 53 8.19 -13.03 -0.18
C ASN A 53 7.22 -14.05 -0.79
N PHE A 54 6.97 -13.96 -2.10
CA PHE A 54 6.13 -14.92 -2.81
C PHE A 54 6.72 -16.32 -2.75
N ALA A 55 5.85 -17.33 -2.72
CA ALA A 55 6.26 -18.72 -2.75
C ALA A 55 7.04 -19.02 -4.03
N LYS A 56 8.20 -19.68 -3.90
CA LYS A 56 8.94 -20.16 -5.08
C LYS A 56 8.18 -21.32 -5.70
N PRO A 57 8.03 -21.34 -7.05
CA PRO A 57 7.52 -22.51 -7.73
C PRO A 57 8.49 -23.70 -7.55
N ILE A 58 7.96 -24.91 -7.64
CA ILE A 58 8.77 -26.10 -7.80
C ILE A 58 9.58 -25.97 -9.10
N LYS A 59 10.80 -26.47 -9.11
CA LYS A 59 11.68 -26.34 -10.28
C LYS A 59 11.02 -26.89 -11.54
N GLY A 60 10.79 -26.01 -12.51
CA GLY A 60 10.14 -26.30 -13.79
C GLY A 60 8.66 -25.97 -13.86
N GLU A 61 8.05 -25.50 -12.77
CA GLU A 61 6.68 -25.02 -12.75
C GLU A 61 6.60 -23.50 -12.95
N VAL A 62 5.46 -23.03 -13.45
CA VAL A 62 5.15 -21.59 -13.57
C VAL A 62 4.81 -21.05 -12.18
N PRO A 63 5.41 -19.95 -11.72
CA PRO A 63 5.02 -19.33 -10.46
C PRO A 63 3.61 -18.77 -10.56
N LEU A 64 2.72 -19.25 -9.71
CA LEU A 64 1.36 -18.72 -9.56
C LEU A 64 1.31 -17.86 -8.30
N LEU A 65 0.75 -16.67 -8.42
CA LEU A 65 0.51 -15.77 -7.29
C LEU A 65 -0.95 -15.90 -6.84
N SER A 66 -1.18 -15.81 -5.54
CA SER A 66 -2.51 -15.55 -5.02
C SER A 66 -2.97 -14.14 -5.40
N PHE A 67 -4.26 -13.85 -5.26
CA PHE A 67 -4.75 -12.48 -5.49
C PHE A 67 -4.13 -11.48 -4.51
N ASP A 68 -3.90 -11.91 -3.26
CA ASP A 68 -3.24 -11.09 -2.24
C ASP A 68 -1.76 -10.85 -2.55
N ASP A 69 -1.04 -11.85 -3.10
CA ASP A 69 0.32 -11.63 -3.60
C ASP A 69 0.35 -10.59 -4.74
N ALA A 70 -0.61 -10.67 -5.66
CA ALA A 70 -0.74 -9.69 -6.74
C ALA A 70 -1.08 -8.30 -6.20
N ARG A 71 -1.97 -8.19 -5.20
CA ARG A 71 -2.28 -6.93 -4.51
C ARG A 71 -1.03 -6.35 -3.85
N THR A 72 -0.27 -7.17 -3.12
CA THR A 72 1.01 -6.77 -2.52
C THR A 72 2.00 -6.26 -3.58
N LEU A 73 2.05 -6.90 -4.74
CA LEU A 73 2.91 -6.44 -5.85
C LEU A 73 2.51 -5.05 -6.34
N PHE A 74 1.21 -4.78 -6.48
CA PHE A 74 0.70 -3.46 -6.87
C PHE A 74 0.98 -2.43 -5.77
N HIS A 75 0.74 -2.77 -4.51
CA HIS A 75 1.04 -1.94 -3.35
C HIS A 75 2.51 -1.48 -3.36
N GLU A 76 3.44 -2.41 -3.37
CA GLU A 76 4.87 -2.09 -3.37
C GLU A 76 5.30 -1.30 -4.61
N PHE A 77 4.64 -1.56 -5.75
CA PHE A 77 4.90 -0.78 -6.95
C PHE A 77 4.35 0.63 -6.88
N GLY A 78 3.26 0.88 -6.14
CA GLY A 78 2.77 2.22 -5.82
C GLY A 78 3.80 3.05 -5.05
N HIS A 79 4.45 2.46 -4.03
CA HIS A 79 5.60 3.08 -3.36
C HIS A 79 6.77 3.33 -4.33
N ALA A 80 7.05 2.37 -5.20
CA ALA A 80 8.11 2.52 -6.20
C ALA A 80 7.82 3.67 -7.17
N LEU A 81 6.58 3.84 -7.61
CA LEU A 81 6.15 4.96 -8.44
C LEU A 81 6.35 6.29 -7.72
N HIS A 82 5.96 6.38 -6.45
CA HIS A 82 6.17 7.57 -5.64
C HIS A 82 7.66 7.96 -5.55
N GLN A 83 8.55 6.97 -5.44
CA GLN A 83 9.99 7.21 -5.43
C GLN A 83 10.56 7.54 -6.82
N MET A 84 10.14 6.82 -7.86
CA MET A 84 10.67 6.98 -9.21
C MET A 84 10.20 8.28 -9.89
N LEU A 85 8.98 8.71 -9.59
CA LEU A 85 8.38 9.92 -10.17
C LEU A 85 8.67 11.19 -9.37
N SER A 86 9.33 11.08 -8.22
CA SER A 86 9.72 12.23 -7.41
C SER A 86 10.60 13.20 -8.20
N ASP A 87 10.29 14.50 -8.12
CA ASP A 87 11.00 15.58 -8.82
C ASP A 87 11.37 16.75 -7.88
N VAL A 88 11.98 16.42 -6.75
CA VAL A 88 12.31 17.36 -5.67
C VAL A 88 13.75 17.87 -5.76
N THR A 89 14.02 18.97 -5.06
CA THR A 89 15.36 19.58 -5.03
C THR A 89 16.32 18.80 -4.15
N TYR A 90 15.87 18.33 -2.99
CA TYR A 90 16.69 17.67 -1.98
C TYR A 90 16.20 16.25 -1.69
N SER A 91 17.13 15.32 -1.55
CA SER A 91 16.82 13.90 -1.30
C SER A 91 16.10 13.65 0.03
N ALA A 92 16.23 14.54 1.01
CA ALA A 92 15.56 14.39 2.30
C ALA A 92 14.03 14.44 2.22
N VAL A 93 13.48 15.00 1.15
CA VAL A 93 12.03 15.10 0.91
C VAL A 93 11.60 14.32 -0.35
N SER A 94 12.45 13.39 -0.81
CA SER A 94 12.18 12.63 -2.04
C SER A 94 11.25 11.44 -1.80
N GLY A 95 10.33 11.22 -2.72
CA GLY A 95 9.48 10.04 -2.77
C GLY A 95 8.72 9.79 -1.47
N THR A 96 8.97 8.66 -0.84
CA THR A 96 8.29 8.23 0.40
C THR A 96 8.77 8.94 1.67
N SER A 97 9.62 9.97 1.57
CA SER A 97 10.02 10.84 2.70
C SER A 97 8.91 11.87 3.00
N VAL A 98 7.74 11.41 3.39
CA VAL A 98 6.52 12.15 3.68
C VAL A 98 6.02 11.82 5.09
N ALA A 99 4.95 12.49 5.54
CA ALA A 99 4.27 12.13 6.78
C ALA A 99 3.84 10.64 6.77
N ARG A 100 3.92 9.97 7.93
CA ARG A 100 3.67 8.52 8.02
C ARG A 100 2.26 8.16 7.60
N ASP A 101 1.28 8.95 7.94
CA ASP A 101 -0.12 8.78 7.60
C ASP A 101 -0.48 9.21 6.16
N PHE A 102 0.51 9.63 5.38
CA PHE A 102 0.38 9.92 3.95
C PHE A 102 1.16 8.95 3.05
N VAL A 103 2.12 8.23 3.61
CA VAL A 103 3.06 7.41 2.84
C VAL A 103 2.38 6.24 2.12
N GLU A 104 1.29 5.71 2.68
CA GLU A 104 0.55 4.58 2.12
C GLU A 104 -0.49 5.01 1.05
N LEU A 105 -0.76 6.31 0.89
CA LEU A 105 -1.72 6.76 -0.12
C LEU A 105 -1.37 6.30 -1.55
N PRO A 106 -0.15 6.48 -2.07
CA PRO A 106 0.18 6.03 -3.42
C PRO A 106 0.17 4.50 -3.58
N SER A 107 0.57 3.76 -2.54
CA SER A 107 0.61 2.30 -2.58
C SER A 107 -0.79 1.68 -2.56
N GLN A 108 -1.63 2.09 -1.63
CA GLN A 108 -3.01 1.62 -1.53
C GLN A 108 -3.86 2.08 -2.72
N LEU A 109 -3.69 3.31 -3.17
CA LEU A 109 -4.35 3.80 -4.37
C LEU A 109 -4.02 2.93 -5.59
N TYR A 110 -2.77 2.48 -5.73
CA TYR A 110 -2.37 1.67 -6.87
C TYR A 110 -2.98 0.25 -6.87
N GLU A 111 -3.37 -0.28 -5.71
CA GLU A 111 -4.09 -1.56 -5.57
C GLU A 111 -5.40 -1.58 -6.35
N HIS A 112 -6.14 -0.46 -6.44
CA HIS A 112 -7.41 -0.35 -7.16
C HIS A 112 -7.29 -0.70 -8.65
N TRP A 113 -6.10 -0.48 -9.27
CA TRP A 113 -5.89 -0.86 -10.67
C TRP A 113 -5.82 -2.36 -10.88
N LEU A 114 -5.40 -3.15 -9.87
CA LEU A 114 -5.44 -4.62 -9.97
C LEU A 114 -6.86 -5.14 -10.23
N GLU A 115 -7.85 -4.51 -9.62
CA GLU A 115 -9.25 -4.95 -9.71
C GLU A 115 -9.97 -4.49 -10.98
N GLN A 116 -9.32 -3.66 -11.80
CA GLN A 116 -9.93 -3.17 -13.02
C GLN A 116 -10.07 -4.30 -14.07
N PRO A 117 -11.25 -4.40 -14.72
CA PRO A 117 -11.49 -5.43 -15.73
C PRO A 117 -10.44 -5.48 -16.83
N GLU A 118 -9.95 -4.33 -17.28
CA GLU A 118 -8.93 -4.21 -18.32
C GLU A 118 -7.59 -4.81 -17.89
N VAL A 119 -7.22 -4.66 -16.61
CA VAL A 119 -6.00 -5.23 -16.03
C VAL A 119 -6.17 -6.74 -15.88
N LEU A 120 -7.27 -7.18 -15.29
CA LEU A 120 -7.53 -8.60 -15.05
C LEU A 120 -7.69 -9.39 -16.35
N GLN A 121 -8.35 -8.85 -17.36
CA GLN A 121 -8.46 -9.50 -18.67
C GLN A 121 -7.11 -9.69 -19.35
N LYS A 122 -6.15 -8.81 -19.08
CA LYS A 122 -4.82 -8.85 -19.69
C LYS A 122 -3.83 -9.72 -18.93
N PHE A 123 -3.92 -9.77 -17.62
CA PHE A 123 -2.90 -10.38 -16.75
C PHE A 123 -3.38 -11.59 -15.96
N ALA A 124 -4.68 -11.68 -15.64
CA ALA A 124 -5.27 -12.85 -15.00
C ALA A 124 -5.66 -13.88 -16.07
N ILE A 125 -4.64 -14.50 -16.67
CA ILE A 125 -4.78 -15.50 -17.73
C ILE A 125 -4.48 -16.90 -17.22
N HIS A 126 -5.16 -17.90 -17.77
CA HIS A 126 -4.95 -19.29 -17.39
C HIS A 126 -3.53 -19.73 -17.78
N ALA A 127 -2.80 -20.30 -16.81
CA ALA A 127 -1.37 -20.59 -16.95
C ALA A 127 -1.03 -21.56 -18.11
N GLU A 128 -1.95 -22.48 -18.45
CA GLU A 128 -1.75 -23.47 -19.50
C GLU A 128 -2.38 -23.05 -20.82
N THR A 129 -3.61 -22.50 -20.80
CA THR A 129 -4.35 -22.18 -22.03
C THR A 129 -4.12 -20.76 -22.53
N GLY A 130 -3.68 -19.84 -21.66
CA GLY A 130 -3.54 -18.42 -21.98
C GLY A 130 -4.87 -17.67 -22.08
N GLU A 131 -6.00 -18.31 -21.78
CA GLU A 131 -7.32 -17.69 -21.81
C GLU A 131 -7.51 -16.73 -20.64
N PRO A 132 -8.21 -15.59 -20.84
CA PRO A 132 -8.56 -14.68 -19.77
C PRO A 132 -9.47 -15.35 -18.74
N MET A 133 -9.42 -14.86 -17.49
CA MET A 133 -10.33 -15.30 -16.43
C MET A 133 -11.79 -15.20 -16.89
N PRO A 134 -12.61 -16.26 -16.72
CA PRO A 134 -14.02 -16.22 -17.06
C PRO A 134 -14.77 -15.11 -16.31
N ARG A 135 -15.64 -14.38 -17.01
CA ARG A 135 -16.37 -13.23 -16.43
C ARG A 135 -17.18 -13.58 -15.18
N ASP A 136 -17.79 -14.78 -15.13
CA ASP A 136 -18.56 -15.20 -13.96
C ASP A 136 -17.66 -15.49 -12.75
N LEU A 137 -16.44 -15.98 -12.97
CA LEU A 137 -15.45 -16.17 -11.91
C LEU A 137 -14.98 -14.81 -11.38
N LEU A 138 -14.66 -13.89 -12.27
CA LEU A 138 -14.28 -12.51 -11.93
C LEU A 138 -15.37 -11.82 -11.10
N LYS A 139 -16.64 -11.90 -11.56
CA LYS A 139 -17.78 -11.32 -10.81
C LYS A 139 -17.94 -11.91 -9.42
N ARG A 140 -17.79 -13.23 -9.26
CA ARG A 140 -17.85 -13.88 -7.94
C ARG A 140 -16.69 -13.49 -7.04
N MET A 141 -15.49 -13.39 -7.60
CA MET A 141 -14.30 -12.96 -6.86
C MET A 141 -14.45 -11.54 -6.33
N LEU A 142 -14.80 -10.58 -7.17
CA LEU A 142 -15.03 -9.20 -6.76
C LEU A 142 -16.24 -9.07 -5.81
N GLY A 143 -17.30 -9.85 -6.02
CA GLY A 143 -18.47 -9.86 -5.13
C GLY A 143 -18.19 -10.47 -3.74
N ALA A 144 -17.10 -11.22 -3.57
CA ALA A 144 -16.67 -11.75 -2.28
C ALA A 144 -15.73 -10.80 -1.51
N ALA A 145 -15.30 -9.69 -2.11
CA ALA A 145 -14.33 -8.78 -1.51
C ALA A 145 -14.77 -8.23 -0.14
N ASN A 146 -16.08 -8.00 0.04
CA ASN A 146 -16.64 -7.46 1.29
C ASN A 146 -17.08 -8.53 2.29
N PHE A 147 -16.78 -9.83 2.02
CA PHE A 147 -17.08 -10.89 2.97
C PHE A 147 -16.24 -10.70 4.24
N ASP A 148 -16.89 -10.77 5.40
CA ASP A 148 -16.29 -10.54 6.72
C ASP A 148 -15.60 -9.17 6.92
N MET A 149 -15.96 -8.15 6.14
CA MET A 149 -15.32 -6.84 6.20
C MET A 149 -15.48 -6.15 7.57
N GLY A 150 -16.61 -6.37 8.26
CA GLY A 150 -16.79 -5.92 9.65
C GLY A 150 -15.75 -6.53 10.60
N PHE A 151 -15.48 -7.84 10.47
CA PHE A 151 -14.44 -8.51 11.25
C PHE A 151 -13.05 -7.95 10.94
N GLN A 152 -12.68 -7.84 9.67
CA GLN A 152 -11.38 -7.32 9.25
C GLN A 152 -11.16 -5.88 9.72
N THR A 153 -12.22 -5.06 9.69
CA THR A 153 -12.17 -3.67 10.16
C THR A 153 -11.91 -3.60 11.66
N VAL A 154 -12.62 -4.40 12.46
CA VAL A 154 -12.44 -4.45 13.92
C VAL A 154 -11.06 -5.01 14.29
N GLU A 155 -10.61 -6.05 13.62
CA GLU A 155 -9.27 -6.64 13.82
C GLU A 155 -8.15 -5.61 13.60
N TYR A 156 -8.26 -4.83 12.52
CA TYR A 156 -7.31 -3.76 12.24
C TYR A 156 -7.38 -2.63 13.27
N ILE A 157 -8.59 -2.12 13.57
CA ILE A 157 -8.79 -1.03 14.53
C ILE A 157 -8.28 -1.44 15.92
N ALA A 158 -8.51 -2.68 16.35
CA ALA A 158 -7.99 -3.20 17.61
C ALA A 158 -6.46 -3.10 17.67
N SER A 159 -5.78 -3.46 16.59
CA SER A 159 -4.31 -3.34 16.50
C SER A 159 -3.83 -1.89 16.56
N ALA A 160 -4.52 -0.98 15.86
CA ALA A 160 -4.19 0.45 15.87
C ALA A 160 -4.44 1.09 17.24
N LEU A 161 -5.52 0.73 17.94
CA LEU A 161 -5.82 1.22 19.28
C LEU A 161 -4.83 0.69 20.31
N VAL A 162 -4.44 -0.58 20.23
CA VAL A 162 -3.39 -1.14 21.08
C VAL A 162 -2.09 -0.38 20.89
N ASP A 163 -1.67 -0.13 19.65
CA ASP A 163 -0.49 0.70 19.37
C ASP A 163 -0.58 2.07 20.05
N LEU A 164 -1.64 2.83 19.80
CA LEU A 164 -1.85 4.16 20.37
C LEU A 164 -1.80 4.12 21.92
N LYS A 165 -2.56 3.22 22.53
CA LYS A 165 -2.69 3.11 23.98
C LYS A 165 -1.40 2.70 24.69
N PHE A 166 -0.54 1.92 24.03
CA PHE A 166 0.79 1.60 24.57
C PHE A 166 1.76 2.77 24.53
N HIS A 167 1.52 3.76 23.65
CA HIS A 167 2.37 4.94 23.51
C HIS A 167 1.82 6.21 24.21
N GLU A 168 0.62 6.15 24.79
CA GLU A 168 0.02 7.29 25.53
C GLU A 168 0.58 7.47 26.94
N GLY A 169 1.38 6.54 27.46
CA GLY A 169 1.82 6.58 28.84
C GLY A 169 3.10 5.78 29.10
N PRO A 170 3.45 5.55 30.38
CA PRO A 170 4.59 4.74 30.74
C PRO A 170 4.41 3.29 30.28
N ALA A 171 5.52 2.61 29.94
CA ALA A 171 5.50 1.21 29.58
C ALA A 171 4.83 0.36 30.67
N PRO A 172 3.87 -0.50 30.34
CA PRO A 172 3.18 -1.33 31.31
C PRO A 172 4.09 -2.42 31.87
N VAL A 173 3.87 -2.81 33.13
CA VAL A 173 4.62 -3.89 33.79
C VAL A 173 4.23 -5.25 33.18
N ASP A 174 2.94 -5.46 32.91
CA ASP A 174 2.39 -6.67 32.24
C ASP A 174 1.79 -6.27 30.90
N ILE A 175 2.49 -6.61 29.84
CA ILE A 175 2.12 -6.28 28.47
C ILE A 175 0.82 -6.98 28.06
N MET A 176 0.65 -8.25 28.42
CA MET A 176 -0.53 -9.02 28.00
C MET A 176 -1.79 -8.61 28.80
N ALA A 177 -1.64 -8.27 30.09
CA ALA A 177 -2.73 -7.72 30.88
C ALA A 177 -3.20 -6.36 30.30
N ARG A 178 -2.26 -5.48 29.94
CA ARG A 178 -2.60 -4.19 29.31
C ARG A 178 -3.27 -4.36 27.96
N GLN A 179 -2.81 -5.29 27.12
CA GLN A 179 -3.48 -5.61 25.86
C GLN A 179 -4.93 -6.07 26.10
N ALA A 180 -5.13 -6.98 27.07
CA ALA A 180 -6.47 -7.50 27.38
C ALA A 180 -7.42 -6.40 27.91
N GLU A 181 -6.89 -5.45 28.71
CA GLU A 181 -7.63 -4.29 29.18
C GLU A 181 -8.11 -3.41 28.01
N ILE A 182 -7.21 -3.05 27.09
CA ILE A 182 -7.52 -2.23 25.90
C ILE A 182 -8.57 -2.93 25.01
N LEU A 183 -8.40 -4.24 24.77
CA LEU A 183 -9.37 -5.00 23.97
C LEU A 183 -10.75 -5.08 24.65
N SER A 184 -10.78 -5.14 25.98
CA SER A 184 -12.03 -5.10 26.77
C SER A 184 -12.74 -3.75 26.65
N GLU A 185 -12.00 -2.63 26.62
CA GLU A 185 -12.58 -1.27 26.45
C GLU A 185 -13.40 -1.15 25.15
N ILE A 186 -12.98 -1.85 24.09
CA ILE A 186 -13.69 -1.87 22.79
C ILE A 186 -14.68 -3.04 22.66
N ASN A 187 -14.96 -3.77 23.74
CA ASN A 187 -15.82 -4.94 23.74
C ASN A 187 -15.39 -6.03 22.75
N MET A 188 -14.09 -6.23 22.56
CA MET A 188 -13.58 -7.27 21.68
C MET A 188 -14.04 -8.66 22.18
N PRO A 189 -14.66 -9.51 21.36
CA PRO A 189 -15.08 -10.84 21.79
C PRO A 189 -13.91 -11.67 22.30
N SER A 190 -14.04 -12.27 23.48
CA SER A 190 -12.97 -13.05 24.12
C SER A 190 -12.49 -14.27 23.30
N ALA A 191 -13.32 -14.76 22.38
CA ALA A 191 -12.97 -15.85 21.46
C ALA A 191 -12.06 -15.39 20.29
N ILE A 192 -11.89 -14.07 20.09
CA ILE A 192 -11.12 -13.50 18.99
C ILE A 192 -9.86 -12.88 19.59
N GLY A 193 -8.69 -13.42 19.24
CA GLY A 193 -7.41 -12.83 19.58
C GLY A 193 -7.08 -11.66 18.67
N MET A 194 -6.22 -10.76 19.15
CA MET A 194 -5.61 -9.74 18.32
C MET A 194 -4.75 -10.39 17.21
N ARG A 195 -4.76 -9.83 16.02
CA ARG A 195 -3.99 -10.34 14.85
C ARG A 195 -2.51 -10.56 15.17
N HIS A 196 -1.93 -9.65 15.92
CA HIS A 196 -0.56 -9.74 16.43
C HIS A 196 -0.59 -9.48 17.93
N ALA A 197 -0.27 -10.48 18.76
CA ALA A 197 -0.04 -10.22 20.18
C ALA A 197 1.05 -9.18 20.34
N THR A 198 0.87 -8.23 21.25
CA THR A 198 1.78 -7.07 21.42
C THR A 198 3.27 -7.44 21.44
N PRO A 199 3.74 -8.51 22.13
CA PRO A 199 5.14 -8.89 22.11
C PRO A 199 5.65 -9.40 20.77
N GLN A 200 4.76 -9.75 19.85
CA GLN A 200 5.07 -10.25 18.48
C GLN A 200 4.81 -9.19 17.41
N PHE A 201 4.27 -8.03 17.78
CA PHE A 201 3.91 -6.98 16.86
C PHE A 201 5.14 -6.15 16.44
N ALA A 202 6.09 -6.82 15.77
CA ALA A 202 7.36 -6.23 15.34
C ALA A 202 7.19 -5.01 14.44
N HIS A 203 6.09 -4.92 13.68
CA HIS A 203 5.78 -3.78 12.80
C HIS A 203 5.75 -2.45 13.57
N VAL A 204 5.23 -2.48 14.80
CA VAL A 204 5.08 -1.32 15.67
C VAL A 204 6.21 -1.22 16.73
N PHE A 205 6.62 -2.35 17.32
CA PHE A 205 7.48 -2.37 18.49
C PHE A 205 8.95 -2.74 18.23
N ALA A 206 9.33 -3.13 16.99
CA ALA A 206 10.74 -3.42 16.66
C ALA A 206 11.55 -2.20 16.23
N GLY A 207 10.97 -1.01 16.20
CA GLY A 207 11.58 0.26 15.82
C GLY A 207 10.58 1.39 15.98
N ASP A 208 10.99 2.62 15.67
CA ASP A 208 10.18 3.83 15.84
C ASP A 208 9.35 4.19 14.58
N GLY A 209 9.54 3.48 13.47
CA GLY A 209 8.93 3.81 12.19
C GLY A 209 7.40 3.83 12.17
N TYR A 210 6.75 2.96 12.96
CA TYR A 210 5.29 2.87 13.08
C TYR A 210 4.80 2.97 14.53
N SER A 211 5.66 3.38 15.47
CA SER A 211 5.27 3.61 16.85
C SER A 211 4.21 4.70 16.93
N SER A 212 3.06 4.39 17.55
CA SER A 212 1.89 5.28 17.60
C SER A 212 1.35 5.70 16.22
N ALA A 213 1.65 4.94 15.18
CA ALA A 213 1.36 5.30 13.80
C ALA A 213 0.73 4.16 12.97
N TYR A 214 0.33 3.05 13.59
CA TYR A 214 -0.32 1.96 12.86
C TYR A 214 -1.68 2.36 12.28
N TYR A 215 -2.34 3.38 12.83
CA TYR A 215 -3.57 3.97 12.29
C TYR A 215 -3.40 4.48 10.85
N SER A 216 -2.17 4.77 10.43
CA SER A 216 -1.85 5.41 9.16
C SER A 216 -2.36 4.63 7.93
N TYR A 217 -2.42 3.30 8.01
CA TYR A 217 -2.96 2.48 6.91
C TYR A 217 -4.44 2.77 6.64
N MET A 218 -5.27 2.80 7.68
CA MET A 218 -6.69 3.12 7.50
C MET A 218 -6.93 4.59 7.15
N TRP A 219 -6.10 5.50 7.69
CA TRP A 219 -6.16 6.90 7.30
C TRP A 219 -5.81 7.09 5.82
N SER A 220 -4.76 6.44 5.36
CA SER A 220 -4.40 6.44 3.94
C SER A 220 -5.47 5.77 3.08
N GLU A 221 -6.15 4.73 3.58
CA GLU A 221 -7.26 4.07 2.88
C GLU A 221 -8.49 5.00 2.72
N VAL A 222 -8.73 5.88 3.68
CA VAL A 222 -9.74 6.96 3.51
C VAL A 222 -9.36 7.86 2.35
N MET A 223 -8.09 8.24 2.25
CA MET A 223 -7.59 9.11 1.18
C MET A 223 -7.57 8.39 -0.18
N ASP A 224 -7.13 7.14 -0.23
CA ASP A 224 -7.04 6.39 -1.49
C ASP A 224 -8.42 6.09 -2.08
N ALA A 225 -9.39 5.69 -1.25
CA ALA A 225 -10.75 5.44 -1.67
C ALA A 225 -11.40 6.70 -2.27
N ASP A 226 -11.25 7.86 -1.61
CA ASP A 226 -11.74 9.13 -2.13
C ASP A 226 -10.97 9.59 -3.38
N ALA A 227 -9.66 9.35 -3.43
CA ALA A 227 -8.83 9.64 -4.59
C ALA A 227 -9.26 8.80 -5.80
N PHE A 228 -9.48 7.48 -5.61
CA PHE A 228 -9.92 6.61 -6.69
C PHE A 228 -11.33 6.93 -7.17
N ALA A 229 -12.26 7.26 -6.27
CA ALA A 229 -13.59 7.73 -6.63
C ALA A 229 -13.56 8.95 -7.57
N SER A 230 -12.49 9.76 -7.51
CA SER A 230 -12.33 10.86 -8.46
C SER A 230 -11.97 10.42 -9.89
N PHE A 231 -11.26 9.32 -10.04
CA PHE A 231 -11.04 8.71 -11.36
C PHE A 231 -12.34 8.18 -11.92
N GLU A 232 -13.09 7.42 -11.12
CA GLU A 232 -14.38 6.85 -11.55
C GLU A 232 -15.38 7.91 -12.01
N SER A 233 -15.41 9.06 -11.32
CA SER A 233 -16.36 10.14 -11.61
C SER A 233 -16.03 10.96 -12.86
N LEU A 234 -14.78 10.96 -13.34
CA LEU A 234 -14.33 11.83 -14.42
C LEU A 234 -14.13 11.11 -15.77
N GLY A 235 -13.58 9.95 -15.79
CA GLY A 235 -13.28 9.26 -17.07
C GLY A 235 -12.93 7.81 -16.89
N GLY A 236 -12.99 7.30 -15.67
CA GLY A 236 -12.60 5.94 -15.30
C GLY A 236 -11.15 5.83 -14.86
N ALA A 237 -10.76 4.63 -14.46
CA ALA A 237 -9.47 4.36 -13.84
C ALA A 237 -8.26 4.76 -14.71
N PHE A 238 -8.43 4.91 -16.01
CA PHE A 238 -7.35 5.24 -16.96
C PHE A 238 -7.47 6.66 -17.54
N ASP A 239 -8.21 7.55 -16.87
CA ASP A 239 -8.31 8.96 -17.28
C ASP A 239 -6.94 9.66 -17.25
N PRO A 240 -6.44 10.17 -18.38
CA PRO A 240 -5.09 10.72 -18.48
C PRO A 240 -4.94 12.06 -17.76
N GLU A 241 -6.00 12.87 -17.68
CA GLU A 241 -5.92 14.19 -17.02
C GLU A 241 -5.85 13.99 -15.52
N ARG A 242 -6.61 13.02 -14.98
CA ARG A 242 -6.56 12.69 -13.57
C ARG A 242 -5.23 12.04 -13.18
N ALA A 243 -4.71 11.15 -14.03
CA ALA A 243 -3.38 10.58 -13.85
C ALA A 243 -2.27 11.63 -13.83
N GLN A 244 -2.34 12.64 -14.73
CA GLN A 244 -1.40 13.76 -14.74
C GLN A 244 -1.53 14.61 -13.47
N SER A 245 -2.75 14.87 -13.00
CA SER A 245 -2.98 15.58 -11.75
C SER A 245 -2.41 14.83 -10.54
N LEU A 246 -2.58 13.50 -10.47
CA LEU A 246 -1.98 12.66 -9.43
C LEU A 246 -0.45 12.76 -9.46
N HIS A 247 0.13 12.70 -10.65
CA HIS A 247 1.58 12.88 -10.83
C HIS A 247 2.04 14.24 -10.30
N ASP A 248 1.41 15.33 -10.76
CA ASP A 248 1.88 16.69 -10.52
C ASP A 248 1.63 17.17 -9.08
N CYS A 249 0.54 16.72 -8.46
CA CYS A 249 0.15 17.14 -7.11
C CYS A 249 0.69 16.23 -6.00
N ILE A 250 0.92 14.95 -6.27
CA ILE A 250 1.30 13.96 -5.23
C ILE A 250 2.63 13.27 -5.57
N LEU A 251 2.69 12.49 -6.66
CA LEU A 251 3.82 11.58 -6.90
C LEU A 251 5.14 12.31 -7.12
N SER A 252 5.12 13.47 -7.79
CA SER A 252 6.34 14.25 -8.06
C SER A 252 6.81 15.07 -6.86
N LYS A 253 5.96 15.30 -5.87
CA LYS A 253 6.20 16.25 -4.78
C LYS A 253 6.98 15.68 -3.60
N GLY A 254 6.90 14.36 -3.36
CA GLY A 254 7.45 13.80 -2.12
C GLY A 254 6.97 14.58 -0.90
N GLY A 255 7.86 14.84 0.06
CA GLY A 255 7.60 15.63 1.26
C GLY A 255 7.98 17.12 1.13
N SER A 256 7.96 17.69 -0.07
CA SER A 256 8.33 19.12 -0.28
C SER A 256 7.26 20.11 0.17
N GLU A 257 6.05 19.65 0.37
CA GLU A 257 4.88 20.39 0.83
C GLU A 257 4.10 19.56 1.85
N ASP A 258 3.23 20.19 2.64
CA ASP A 258 2.38 19.46 3.59
C ASP A 258 1.40 18.53 2.90
N ALA A 259 1.19 17.35 3.46
CA ALA A 259 0.32 16.30 2.90
C ALA A 259 -1.11 16.81 2.65
N GLU A 260 -1.66 17.62 3.56
CA GLU A 260 -2.96 18.25 3.41
C GLU A 260 -3.02 19.12 2.16
N GLN A 261 -2.00 19.94 1.93
CA GLN A 261 -1.93 20.84 0.76
C GLN A 261 -1.81 20.06 -0.54
N LEU A 262 -1.00 18.98 -0.55
CA LEU A 262 -0.86 18.09 -1.70
C LEU A 262 -2.19 17.42 -2.05
N TYR A 263 -2.90 16.93 -1.04
CA TYR A 263 -4.20 16.28 -1.23
C TYR A 263 -5.27 17.27 -1.72
N LEU A 264 -5.34 18.45 -1.12
CA LEU A 264 -6.23 19.53 -1.56
C LEU A 264 -5.95 19.97 -3.00
N ALA A 265 -4.69 20.07 -3.39
CA ALA A 265 -4.30 20.41 -4.76
C ALA A 265 -4.76 19.33 -5.77
N PHE A 266 -4.65 18.06 -5.40
CA PHE A 266 -5.11 16.94 -6.22
C PHE A 266 -6.62 16.81 -6.25
N ARG A 267 -7.28 16.84 -5.06
CA ARG A 267 -8.69 16.43 -4.93
C ARG A 267 -9.66 17.61 -4.93
N GLY A 268 -9.19 18.82 -4.58
CA GLY A 268 -9.99 20.02 -4.43
C GLY A 268 -10.76 20.11 -3.11
N ARG A 269 -10.69 19.10 -2.26
CA ARG A 269 -11.27 19.04 -0.91
C ARG A 269 -10.50 18.04 -0.03
N MET A 270 -10.72 18.09 1.26
CA MET A 270 -10.24 17.05 2.17
C MET A 270 -11.03 15.74 1.98
N PRO A 271 -10.42 14.58 2.26
CA PRO A 271 -11.10 13.30 2.19
C PRO A 271 -12.14 13.19 3.32
N ASP A 272 -13.14 12.37 3.09
CA ASP A 272 -14.06 11.88 4.11
C ASP A 272 -14.20 10.35 4.01
N ALA A 273 -14.74 9.73 5.05
CA ALA A 273 -14.81 8.28 5.13
C ALA A 273 -15.86 7.63 4.22
N SER A 274 -16.69 8.41 3.51
CA SER A 274 -17.82 7.86 2.76
C SER A 274 -17.39 6.88 1.67
N ALA A 275 -16.32 7.20 0.93
CA ALA A 275 -15.83 6.33 -0.13
C ALA A 275 -15.29 5.00 0.44
N LEU A 276 -14.56 5.06 1.55
CA LEU A 276 -14.07 3.86 2.25
C LEU A 276 -15.21 2.99 2.76
N LEU A 277 -16.19 3.59 3.45
CA LEU A 277 -17.34 2.86 3.99
C LEU A 277 -18.13 2.18 2.88
N LYS A 278 -18.36 2.88 1.76
CA LYS A 278 -18.98 2.31 0.57
C LYS A 278 -18.18 1.13 0.00
N ASN A 279 -16.86 1.27 -0.15
CA ASN A 279 -16.01 0.19 -0.67
C ASN A 279 -16.03 -1.04 0.23
N ARG A 280 -16.17 -0.83 1.55
CA ARG A 280 -16.27 -1.90 2.55
C ARG A 280 -17.68 -2.46 2.74
N GLY A 281 -18.69 -1.89 2.08
CA GLY A 281 -20.09 -2.27 2.27
C GLY A 281 -20.61 -2.01 3.69
N LEU A 282 -20.13 -0.94 4.32
CA LEU A 282 -20.46 -0.51 5.70
C LEU A 282 -21.23 0.82 5.72
N ASP A 283 -21.70 1.31 4.59
CA ASP A 283 -22.50 2.52 4.41
C ASP A 283 -24.01 2.31 4.64
#